data_8d2c3c18ae9a24869289705233f77b28
#
_entry.id   8d2c3c18ae9a24869289705233f77b28
#
_cell.length_a   1.000
_cell.length_b   1.000
_cell.length_c   1.000
_cell.angle_alpha   90.00
_cell.angle_beta   90.00
_cell.angle_gamma   90.00
#
_symmetry.space_group_name_H-M   'P 1'
#
loop_
_entity.id
_entity.type
_entity.pdbx_description
1 polymer ?
#
loop_
_entity_poly.entity_id
_entity_poly.type
_entity_poly.pdbx_seq_one_letter_code
_entity_poly.pdbx_strand_id
1 'polypeptide(L)' 'DNTIKSNASNADLQIGTSGTGVIDVLTATQTTVGSAGGASALPGQPTGYIKIKIGGTLRVIPFYDQA' A
#
# COMPACT_ATOMS: atom_id res chain seq x y z
N ASP A 1 -0.45 2.49 -23.31
CA ASP A 1 -1.25 3.07 -22.23
C ASP A 1 -0.42 3.19 -20.96
N ASN A 2 -1.03 3.64 -19.86
CA ASN A 2 -0.33 3.90 -18.62
C ASN A 2 -0.58 2.81 -17.57
N THR A 3 -0.82 1.59 -18.01
CA THR A 3 -1.14 0.48 -17.12
C THR A 3 0.05 -0.47 -16.99
N ILE A 4 0.37 -0.86 -15.75
CA ILE A 4 1.32 -1.93 -15.46
C ILE A 4 0.52 -3.11 -14.95
N LYS A 5 0.62 -4.27 -15.63
CA LYS A 5 -0.14 -5.46 -15.25
C LYS A 5 0.64 -6.71 -15.61
N SER A 6 0.30 -7.83 -14.94
CA SER A 6 0.85 -9.12 -15.33
C SER A 6 0.32 -9.51 -16.71
N ASN A 7 1.11 -10.28 -17.45
CA ASN A 7 0.74 -10.71 -18.79
C ASN A 7 0.00 -12.05 -18.82
N ALA A 8 -0.24 -12.64 -17.66
CA ALA A 8 -0.98 -13.90 -17.54
C ALA A 8 -2.21 -13.68 -16.69
N SER A 9 -3.35 -14.24 -17.13
CA SER A 9 -4.61 -14.14 -16.41
C SER A 9 -4.50 -14.81 -15.03
N ASN A 10 -5.04 -14.16 -14.01
CA ASN A 10 -5.07 -14.66 -12.63
C ASN A 10 -3.68 -14.81 -11.99
N ALA A 11 -2.65 -14.21 -12.58
CA ALA A 11 -1.32 -14.21 -11.98
C ALA A 11 -1.12 -12.95 -11.14
N ASP A 12 -0.34 -13.08 -10.07
CA ASP A 12 0.02 -11.93 -9.23
C ASP A 12 1.02 -11.05 -9.96
N LEU A 13 0.96 -9.76 -9.70
CA LEU A 13 1.98 -8.81 -10.12
C LEU A 13 2.85 -8.48 -8.92
N GLN A 14 4.12 -8.88 -8.98
CA GLN A 14 5.07 -8.69 -7.88
C GLN A 14 5.87 -7.42 -8.12
N ILE A 15 5.92 -6.54 -7.14
CA ILE A 15 6.69 -5.31 -7.17
C ILE A 15 7.57 -5.29 -5.93
N GLY A 16 8.88 -5.12 -6.12
CA GLY A 16 9.81 -5.12 -5.01
C GLY A 16 11.06 -4.32 -5.31
N THR A 17 11.90 -4.21 -4.32
CA THR A 17 13.19 -3.52 -4.43
C THR A 17 14.30 -4.47 -4.03
N SER A 18 15.54 -4.08 -4.31
CA SER A 18 16.72 -4.86 -3.93
C SER A 18 17.29 -4.38 -2.60
N GLY A 19 17.85 -5.31 -1.83
CA GLY A 19 18.58 -4.98 -0.61
C GLY A 19 17.70 -4.27 0.40
N THR A 20 18.15 -3.14 0.90
CA THR A 20 17.45 -2.37 1.91
C THR A 20 16.54 -1.29 1.34
N GLY A 21 16.39 -1.24 0.01
CA GLY A 21 15.50 -0.28 -0.62
C GLY A 21 14.04 -0.52 -0.28
N VAL A 22 13.23 0.55 -0.35
CA VAL A 22 11.77 0.44 -0.19
C VAL A 22 11.12 1.15 -1.38
N ILE A 23 9.85 0.81 -1.64
CA ILE A 23 9.08 1.46 -2.69
C ILE A 23 8.83 2.91 -2.29
N ASP A 24 9.12 3.85 -3.20
CA ASP A 24 8.90 5.28 -2.98
C ASP A 24 7.74 5.73 -3.86
N VAL A 25 6.66 6.21 -3.25
CA VAL A 25 5.46 6.65 -3.95
C VAL A 25 5.55 8.15 -4.18
N LEU A 26 5.53 8.57 -5.44
CA LEU A 26 5.68 9.96 -5.84
C LEU A 26 4.35 10.49 -6.35
N THR A 27 3.38 10.57 -5.47
CA THR A 27 2.06 11.06 -5.82
C THR A 27 1.62 12.11 -4.81
N ALA A 28 0.55 12.83 -5.13
CA ALA A 28 0.03 13.85 -4.23
C ALA A 28 -0.48 13.21 -2.94
N THR A 29 -0.35 13.95 -1.84
CA THR A 29 -0.86 13.53 -0.53
C THR A 29 -1.82 14.57 -0.01
N GLN A 30 -2.59 14.21 1.00
CA GLN A 30 -3.51 15.13 1.66
C GLN A 30 -3.59 14.80 3.14
N THR A 31 -4.04 15.76 3.92
CA THR A 31 -4.09 15.65 5.38
C THR A 31 -5.49 15.36 5.92
N THR A 32 -6.48 15.29 5.05
CA THR A 32 -7.86 15.00 5.43
C THR A 32 -8.30 13.68 4.81
N VAL A 33 -9.32 13.07 5.42
CA VAL A 33 -9.93 11.85 4.88
C VAL A 33 -11.38 12.14 4.50
N GLY A 34 -11.97 11.24 3.75
CA GLY A 34 -13.37 11.36 3.37
C GLY A 34 -14.32 10.90 4.46
N SER A 35 -15.57 10.70 4.06
CA SER A 35 -16.63 10.20 4.95
C SER A 35 -16.45 8.71 5.22
N ALA A 36 -17.10 8.23 6.28
CA ALA A 36 -17.16 6.80 6.56
C ALA A 36 -17.86 6.07 5.42
N GLY A 37 -17.43 4.86 5.16
CA GLY A 37 -18.05 3.97 4.18
C GLY A 37 -18.83 2.86 4.85
N GLY A 38 -19.29 1.89 4.03
CA GLY A 38 -20.06 0.75 4.51
C GLY A 38 -19.25 -0.50 4.82
N ALA A 39 -17.92 -0.41 4.80
CA ALA A 39 -17.07 -1.55 5.10
C ALA A 39 -17.05 -1.83 6.59
N SER A 40 -16.59 -3.04 6.96
CA SER A 40 -16.40 -3.41 8.34
C SER A 40 -15.44 -2.45 9.04
N ALA A 41 -15.67 -2.23 10.33
CA ALA A 41 -14.72 -1.48 11.14
C ALA A 41 -13.38 -2.22 11.20
N LEU A 42 -12.28 -1.45 11.27
CA LEU A 42 -10.97 -2.05 11.40
C LEU A 42 -10.82 -2.68 12.79
N PRO A 43 -10.07 -3.81 12.88
CA PRO A 43 -9.68 -4.34 14.18
C PRO A 43 -8.89 -3.29 14.98
N GLY A 44 -8.86 -3.44 16.29
CA GLY A 44 -8.15 -2.50 17.15
C GLY A 44 -6.65 -2.51 16.98
N GLN A 45 -6.10 -3.56 16.36
CA GLN A 45 -4.65 -3.73 16.22
C GLN A 45 -4.33 -4.34 14.86
N PRO A 46 -3.46 -3.69 14.07
CA PRO A 46 -3.06 -4.27 12.79
C PRO A 46 -2.11 -5.46 12.98
N THR A 47 -2.03 -6.31 11.95
CA THR A 47 -1.09 -7.43 11.94
C THR A 47 0.36 -6.95 11.87
N GLY A 48 0.60 -5.89 11.09
CA GLY A 48 1.92 -5.33 10.94
C GLY A 48 1.87 -4.06 10.10
N TYR A 49 3.05 -3.58 9.74
CA TYR A 49 3.18 -2.36 8.95
C TYR A 49 4.12 -2.62 7.79
N ILE A 50 3.75 -2.16 6.61
CA ILE A 50 4.65 -2.18 5.46
C ILE A 50 5.46 -0.89 5.44
N LYS A 51 6.77 -1.01 5.25
CA LYS A 51 7.67 0.14 5.12
C LYS A 51 7.60 0.66 3.70
N ILE A 52 7.48 1.95 3.57
CA ILE A 52 7.36 2.61 2.27
C ILE A 52 7.94 4.02 2.41
N LYS A 53 8.33 4.61 1.29
CA LYS A 53 8.61 6.05 1.23
C LYS A 53 7.48 6.74 0.50
N ILE A 54 7.15 7.92 0.97
CA ILE A 54 6.22 8.80 0.29
C ILE A 54 6.94 10.12 0.10
N GLY A 55 7.24 10.46 -1.16
CA GLY A 55 8.00 11.65 -1.49
C GLY A 55 9.38 11.67 -0.85
N GLY A 56 10.04 10.51 -0.74
CA GLY A 56 11.37 10.38 -0.18
C GLY A 56 11.44 10.23 1.33
N THR A 57 10.32 10.32 2.06
CA THR A 57 10.27 10.19 3.52
C THR A 57 9.78 8.81 3.90
N LEU A 58 10.48 8.14 4.81
CA LEU A 58 10.06 6.83 5.32
C LEU A 58 8.74 6.94 6.06
N ARG A 59 7.81 6.03 5.71
CA ARG A 59 6.49 5.92 6.32
C ARG A 59 6.19 4.46 6.58
N VAL A 60 5.13 4.19 7.33
CA VAL A 60 4.59 2.86 7.51
C VAL A 60 3.11 2.88 7.18
N ILE A 61 2.62 1.78 6.61
CA ILE A 61 1.20 1.59 6.28
C ILE A 61 0.74 0.33 7.00
N PRO A 62 -0.31 0.42 7.85
CA PRO A 62 -0.80 -0.77 8.55
C PRO A 62 -1.49 -1.75 7.59
N PHE A 63 -1.37 -3.03 7.89
CA PHE A 63 -2.10 -4.06 7.15
C PHE A 63 -2.73 -5.05 8.11
N TYR A 64 -3.78 -5.72 7.62
CA TYR A 64 -4.59 -6.67 8.37
C TYR A 64 -4.64 -7.97 7.58
N ASP A 65 -4.81 -9.08 8.28
CA ASP A 65 -4.95 -10.37 7.63
C ASP A 65 -6.30 -10.47 6.96
N GLN A 66 -6.33 -11.16 5.83
CA GLN A 66 -7.58 -11.52 5.20
C GLN A 66 -8.26 -12.61 6.02
N ALA A 67 -9.55 -12.43 6.29
CA ALA A 67 -10.33 -13.40 7.06
C ALA A 67 -10.53 -14.71 6.30
#